data_fd36cf278758ff974251eabfd98dd7e6
#
_entry.id   fd36cf278758ff974251eabfd98dd7e6
#
_cell.length_a   1.000
_cell.length_b   1.000
_cell.length_c   1.000
_cell.angle_alpha   90.00
_cell.angle_beta   90.00
_cell.angle_gamma   90.00
#
_symmetry.space_group_name_H-M   'P 1'
#
loop_
_entity.id
_entity.type
_entity.pdbx_description
1 polymer ?
#
loop_
_entity_poly.entity_id
_entity_poly.type
_entity_poly.pdbx_seq_one_letter_code
_entity_poly.pdbx_strand_id
1 'polypeptide(L)'
;MITLTDYFMGRDKQYPDELTEEIRSNAAETVAKANLLLSSYRMLTKDEEIRKVNSGWRPALINAATPNAAPRSKHMLGLAIDISDPEGDLDEWCMDNPDILQTIGLWLEHPSCSKGWTHVQIVPPKSGKRVFYP
;
A
#
# COMPACT_ATOMS: atom_id res chain seq x y z
N MET A 1 -8.75 -11.98 0.27
CA MET A 1 -8.62 -10.50 0.36
C MET A 1 -7.75 -10.13 1.55
N ILE A 2 -7.14 -8.96 1.50
CA ILE A 2 -6.30 -8.44 2.59
C ILE A 2 -7.19 -8.09 3.78
N THR A 3 -6.81 -8.52 4.98
CA THR A 3 -7.49 -8.17 6.23
C THR A 3 -6.69 -7.11 6.98
N LEU A 4 -7.32 -6.48 7.98
CA LEU A 4 -6.59 -5.57 8.88
C LEU A 4 -5.49 -6.30 9.66
N THR A 5 -5.72 -7.56 10.01
CA THR A 5 -4.68 -8.40 10.65
C THR A 5 -3.47 -8.55 9.73
N ASP A 6 -3.68 -8.80 8.44
CA ASP A 6 -2.60 -8.87 7.45
C ASP A 6 -1.86 -7.53 7.38
N TYR A 7 -2.61 -6.43 7.35
CA TYR A 7 -2.06 -5.08 7.22
C TYR A 7 -1.20 -4.68 8.42
N PHE A 8 -1.67 -4.96 9.63
CA PHE A 8 -0.93 -4.59 10.84
C PHE A 8 0.30 -5.45 11.10
N MET A 9 0.33 -6.67 10.60
CA MET A 9 1.49 -7.57 10.71
C MET A 9 1.93 -7.79 12.17
N GLY A 10 0.98 -7.83 13.12
CA GLY A 10 1.25 -7.97 14.55
C GLY A 10 1.72 -6.70 15.26
N ARG A 11 1.98 -5.62 14.52
CA ARG A 11 2.51 -4.37 15.08
C ARG A 11 1.52 -3.62 15.95
N ASP A 12 0.22 -3.83 15.71
CA ASP A 12 -0.86 -3.29 16.55
C ASP A 12 -0.78 -3.81 17.98
N LYS A 13 -0.32 -5.04 18.16
CA LYS A 13 -0.13 -5.68 19.47
C LYS A 13 1.21 -5.35 20.10
N GLN A 14 2.24 -5.16 19.26
CA GLN A 14 3.60 -4.82 19.74
C GLN A 14 3.73 -3.34 20.12
N TYR A 15 2.99 -2.47 19.45
CA TYR A 15 3.08 -1.01 19.61
C TYR A 15 1.69 -0.38 19.79
N PRO A 16 0.89 -0.86 20.77
CA PRO A 16 -0.49 -0.38 20.92
C PRO A 16 -0.57 1.12 21.26
N ASP A 17 0.43 1.67 21.93
CA ASP A 17 0.44 3.08 22.32
C ASP A 17 0.69 4.02 21.14
N GLU A 18 1.27 3.54 20.05
CA GLU A 18 1.49 4.33 18.82
C GLU A 18 0.31 4.24 17.86
N LEU A 19 -0.61 3.31 18.07
CA LEU A 19 -1.76 3.08 17.21
C LEU A 19 -2.93 3.97 17.62
N THR A 20 -3.02 5.14 17.00
CA THR A 20 -4.09 6.11 17.25
C THR A 20 -5.38 5.74 16.52
N GLU A 21 -6.51 6.34 16.90
CA GLU A 21 -7.77 6.20 16.19
C GLU A 21 -7.66 6.69 14.73
N GLU A 22 -6.91 7.75 14.49
CA GLU A 22 -6.65 8.25 13.14
C GLU A 22 -5.93 7.20 12.30
N ILE A 23 -4.89 6.57 12.84
CA ILE A 23 -4.15 5.51 12.14
C ILE A 23 -5.06 4.30 11.87
N ARG A 24 -5.90 3.90 12.83
CA ARG A 24 -6.87 2.81 12.63
C ARG A 24 -7.85 3.12 11.50
N SER A 25 -8.37 4.34 11.45
CA SER A 25 -9.28 4.79 10.41
C SER A 25 -8.59 4.80 9.04
N ASN A 26 -7.38 5.34 8.97
CA ASN A 26 -6.58 5.34 7.75
C ASN A 26 -6.28 3.92 7.26
N ALA A 27 -5.91 3.03 8.17
CA ALA A 27 -5.63 1.63 7.86
C ALA A 27 -6.84 0.92 7.25
N ALA A 28 -8.02 1.15 7.82
CA ALA A 28 -9.27 0.58 7.31
C ALA A 28 -9.56 1.05 5.88
N GLU A 29 -9.37 2.33 5.60
CA GLU A 29 -9.55 2.89 4.26
C GLU A 29 -8.50 2.36 3.28
N THR A 30 -7.25 2.28 3.70
CA THR A 30 -6.15 1.75 2.88
C THR A 30 -6.42 0.31 2.49
N VAL A 31 -6.81 -0.54 3.44
CA VAL A 31 -7.14 -1.95 3.17
C VAL A 31 -8.33 -2.07 2.23
N ALA A 32 -9.39 -1.29 2.47
CA ALA A 32 -10.59 -1.32 1.62
C ALA A 32 -10.25 -0.95 0.17
N LYS A 33 -9.47 0.10 -0.04
CA LYS A 33 -9.06 0.54 -1.39
C LYS A 33 -8.10 -0.44 -2.05
N ALA A 34 -7.16 -1.02 -1.30
CA ALA A 34 -6.29 -2.06 -1.81
C ALA A 34 -7.08 -3.28 -2.28
N ASN A 35 -8.11 -3.67 -1.54
CA ASN A 35 -8.99 -4.77 -1.93
C ASN A 35 -9.81 -4.46 -3.18
N LEU A 36 -10.26 -3.21 -3.37
CA LEU A 36 -10.92 -2.78 -4.61
C LEU A 36 -9.95 -2.89 -5.80
N LEU A 37 -8.71 -2.49 -5.61
CA LEU A 37 -7.68 -2.60 -6.65
C LEU A 37 -7.46 -4.07 -7.04
N LEU A 38 -7.25 -4.94 -6.06
CA LEU A 38 -7.03 -6.36 -6.32
C LEU A 38 -8.24 -7.04 -6.95
N SER A 39 -9.46 -6.66 -6.57
CA SER A 39 -10.69 -7.17 -7.20
C SER A 39 -10.77 -6.79 -8.67
N SER A 40 -10.45 -5.53 -9.00
CA SER A 40 -10.43 -5.04 -10.37
C SER A 40 -9.37 -5.76 -11.20
N TYR A 41 -8.17 -5.91 -10.65
CA TYR A 41 -7.07 -6.63 -11.27
C TYR A 41 -7.45 -8.07 -11.61
N ARG A 42 -7.97 -8.81 -10.63
CA ARG A 42 -8.38 -10.21 -10.81
C ARG A 42 -9.50 -10.37 -11.82
N MET A 43 -10.48 -9.47 -11.78
CA MET A 43 -11.60 -9.50 -12.71
C MET A 43 -11.16 -9.32 -14.16
N LEU A 44 -10.23 -8.39 -14.40
CA LEU A 44 -9.81 -8.02 -15.75
C LEU A 44 -8.70 -8.91 -16.30
N THR A 45 -7.81 -9.41 -15.45
CA THR A 45 -6.67 -10.23 -15.89
C THR A 45 -6.90 -11.73 -15.73
N LYS A 46 -7.89 -12.14 -14.92
CA LYS A 46 -8.14 -13.53 -14.51
C LYS A 46 -7.00 -14.11 -13.67
N ASP A 47 -6.08 -13.30 -13.19
CA ASP A 47 -5.05 -13.70 -12.25
C ASP A 47 -5.66 -13.82 -10.86
N GLU A 48 -5.67 -15.03 -10.30
CA GLU A 48 -6.24 -15.32 -8.99
C GLU A 48 -5.17 -15.50 -7.90
N GLU A 49 -3.92 -15.12 -8.19
CA GLU A 49 -2.84 -15.22 -7.21
C GLU A 49 -3.19 -14.46 -5.92
N ILE A 50 -2.96 -15.13 -4.78
CA ILE A 50 -3.12 -14.49 -3.48
C ILE A 50 -1.84 -13.72 -3.16
N ARG A 51 -1.98 -12.40 -3.05
CA ARG A 51 -0.84 -11.51 -2.80
C ARG A 51 -0.75 -11.14 -1.32
N LYS A 52 0.44 -11.26 -0.77
CA LYS A 52 0.72 -10.93 0.63
C LYS A 52 0.97 -9.44 0.80
N VAL A 53 0.76 -8.95 2.01
CA VAL A 53 1.19 -7.62 2.42
C VAL A 53 2.67 -7.71 2.81
N ASN A 54 3.51 -6.98 2.09
CA ASN A 54 4.93 -6.86 2.40
C ASN A 54 5.17 -5.80 3.49
N SER A 55 4.37 -4.73 3.49
CA SER A 55 4.42 -3.71 4.53
C SER A 55 3.08 -2.97 4.61
N GLY A 56 2.54 -2.88 5.81
CA GLY A 56 1.37 -2.08 6.12
C GLY A 56 1.74 -0.93 7.04
N TRP A 57 1.08 -0.81 8.19
CA TRP A 57 1.44 0.20 9.17
C TRP A 57 2.85 -0.02 9.73
N ARG A 58 3.64 1.05 9.78
CA ARG A 58 4.98 1.05 10.37
C ARG A 58 5.06 2.02 11.54
N PRO A 59 5.10 1.53 12.80
CA PRO A 59 5.47 2.36 13.94
C PRO A 59 6.85 2.98 13.75
N ALA A 60 7.16 4.05 14.49
CA ALA A 60 8.40 4.80 14.32
C ALA A 60 9.66 3.93 14.36
N LEU A 61 9.77 3.01 15.31
CA LEU A 61 10.92 2.12 15.42
C LEU A 61 11.05 1.17 14.23
N ILE A 62 9.94 0.64 13.74
CA ILE A 62 9.94 -0.23 12.58
C ILE A 62 10.34 0.56 11.33
N ASN A 63 9.84 1.79 11.16
CA ASN A 63 10.20 2.64 10.03
C ASN A 63 11.69 2.99 10.06
N ALA A 64 12.23 3.31 11.22
CA ALA A 64 13.65 3.62 11.40
C ALA A 64 14.56 2.42 11.05
N ALA A 65 14.10 1.20 11.30
CA ALA A 65 14.81 -0.04 10.99
C ALA A 65 14.61 -0.53 9.55
N THR A 66 13.70 0.08 8.79
CA THR A 66 13.39 -0.33 7.42
C THR A 66 14.41 0.30 6.46
N PRO A 67 15.18 -0.49 5.70
CA PRO A 67 16.13 0.06 4.72
C PRO A 67 15.44 0.96 3.69
N ASN A 68 16.03 2.12 3.43
CA ASN A 68 15.54 3.10 2.45
C ASN A 68 14.15 3.68 2.73
N ALA A 69 13.59 3.49 3.92
CA ALA A 69 12.33 4.09 4.29
C ALA A 69 12.48 5.60 4.47
N ALA A 70 11.51 6.36 3.92
CA ALA A 70 11.46 7.81 4.16
C ALA A 70 11.22 8.09 5.64
N PRO A 71 11.86 9.13 6.22
CA PRO A 71 11.65 9.48 7.64
C PRO A 71 10.19 9.79 7.99
N ARG A 72 9.42 10.28 7.02
CA ARG A 72 7.99 10.58 7.15
C ARG A 72 7.16 9.72 6.20
N SER A 73 7.43 8.43 6.19
CA SER A 73 6.72 7.48 5.33
C SER A 73 5.22 7.51 5.59
N LYS A 74 4.43 7.41 4.53
CA LYS A 74 2.96 7.29 4.62
C LYS A 74 2.53 6.01 5.35
N HIS A 75 3.38 4.99 5.36
CA HIS A 75 3.16 3.78 6.17
C HIS A 75 3.03 4.07 7.67
N MET A 76 3.69 5.10 8.16
CA MET A 76 3.64 5.46 9.59
C MET A 76 2.26 5.95 10.03
N LEU A 77 1.48 6.50 9.11
CA LEU A 77 0.13 7.01 9.38
C LEU A 77 -0.98 6.04 8.92
N GLY A 78 -0.63 4.86 8.45
CA GLY A 78 -1.60 3.90 7.93
C GLY A 78 -2.14 4.26 6.55
N LEU A 79 -1.46 5.15 5.82
CA LEU A 79 -1.93 5.71 4.53
C LEU A 79 -1.40 4.97 3.30
N ALA A 80 -0.53 4.00 3.49
CA ALA A 80 0.12 3.27 2.39
C ALA A 80 0.20 1.77 2.68
N ILE A 81 0.30 0.99 1.61
CA ILE A 81 0.47 -0.45 1.66
C ILE A 81 1.41 -0.89 0.54
N ASP A 82 2.29 -1.84 0.86
CA ASP A 82 3.13 -2.55 -0.09
C ASP A 82 2.58 -3.97 -0.26
N ILE A 83 2.18 -4.28 -1.49
CA ILE A 83 1.59 -5.57 -1.84
C ILE A 83 2.63 -6.38 -2.61
N SER A 84 2.84 -7.64 -2.25
CA SER A 84 3.80 -8.52 -2.93
C SER A 84 3.52 -8.60 -4.43
N ASP A 85 4.53 -8.33 -5.23
CA ASP A 85 4.46 -8.35 -6.69
C ASP A 85 5.82 -8.75 -7.29
N PRO A 86 6.28 -9.99 -7.02
CA PRO A 86 7.63 -10.40 -7.39
C PRO A 86 7.91 -10.35 -8.90
N GLU A 87 6.89 -10.59 -9.72
CA GLU A 87 7.02 -10.56 -11.18
C GLU A 87 6.69 -9.18 -11.79
N GLY A 88 6.15 -8.25 -11.00
CA GLY A 88 5.79 -6.91 -11.47
C GLY A 88 4.49 -6.83 -12.25
N ASP A 89 3.68 -7.89 -12.25
CA ASP A 89 2.44 -7.95 -13.04
C ASP A 89 1.39 -6.95 -12.56
N LEU A 90 1.24 -6.82 -11.24
CA LEU A 90 0.29 -5.87 -10.65
C LEU A 90 0.73 -4.42 -10.93
N ASP A 91 2.01 -4.12 -10.76
CA ASP A 91 2.59 -2.82 -11.07
C ASP A 91 2.37 -2.43 -12.53
N GLU A 92 2.67 -3.35 -13.45
CA GLU A 92 2.49 -3.11 -14.88
C GLU A 92 1.02 -2.83 -15.21
N TRP A 93 0.12 -3.63 -14.66
CA TRP A 93 -1.31 -3.43 -14.85
C TRP A 93 -1.78 -2.07 -14.31
N CYS A 94 -1.30 -1.67 -13.14
CA CYS A 94 -1.60 -0.35 -12.57
C CYS A 94 -1.11 0.79 -13.46
N MET A 95 0.09 0.66 -14.02
CA MET A 95 0.65 1.65 -14.96
C MET A 95 -0.22 1.81 -16.21
N ASP A 96 -0.80 0.71 -16.67
CA ASP A 96 -1.68 0.70 -17.86
C ASP A 96 -3.10 1.16 -17.55
N ASN A 97 -3.48 1.26 -16.27
CA ASN A 97 -4.85 1.57 -15.85
C ASN A 97 -4.91 2.73 -14.82
N PRO A 98 -4.34 3.89 -15.14
CA PRO A 98 -4.33 5.03 -14.20
C PRO A 98 -5.73 5.56 -13.88
N ASP A 99 -6.68 5.38 -14.77
CA ASP A 99 -8.09 5.74 -14.57
C ASP A 99 -8.74 4.91 -13.46
N ILE A 100 -8.38 3.64 -13.32
CA ILE A 100 -8.85 2.78 -12.24
C ILE A 100 -8.26 3.25 -10.90
N LEU A 101 -6.97 3.57 -10.86
CA LEU A 101 -6.34 4.15 -9.68
C LEU A 101 -7.05 5.44 -9.26
N GLN A 102 -7.37 6.30 -10.23
CA GLN A 102 -8.07 7.56 -9.96
C GLN A 102 -9.48 7.31 -9.41
N THR A 103 -10.22 6.39 -9.99
CA THR A 103 -11.58 6.06 -9.56
C THR A 103 -11.60 5.51 -8.13
N ILE A 104 -10.65 4.66 -7.77
CA ILE A 104 -10.53 4.11 -6.41
C ILE A 104 -10.01 5.17 -5.44
N GLY A 105 -9.16 6.08 -5.89
CA GLY A 105 -8.50 7.08 -5.05
C GLY A 105 -7.17 6.58 -4.50
N LEU A 106 -6.37 5.97 -5.37
CA LEU A 106 -5.02 5.50 -5.05
C LEU A 106 -3.99 6.20 -5.90
N TRP A 107 -2.80 6.41 -5.34
CA TRP A 107 -1.60 6.87 -6.01
C TRP A 107 -0.56 5.77 -5.99
N LEU A 108 0.13 5.58 -7.10
CA LEU A 108 1.10 4.50 -7.31
C LEU A 108 2.53 5.04 -7.29
N GLU A 109 3.39 4.48 -6.44
CA GLU A 109 4.82 4.70 -6.54
C GLU A 109 5.32 4.04 -7.83
N HIS A 110 6.17 4.75 -8.59
CA HIS A 110 6.66 4.24 -9.86
C HIS A 110 7.36 2.89 -9.66
N PRO A 111 7.07 1.86 -10.51
CA PRO A 111 7.62 0.51 -10.34
C PRO A 111 9.14 0.43 -10.27
N SER A 112 9.85 1.37 -10.87
CA SER A 112 11.32 1.42 -10.78
C SER A 112 11.83 1.60 -9.35
N CYS A 113 10.98 2.11 -8.45
CA CYS A 113 11.32 2.37 -7.05
C CYS A 113 10.76 1.32 -6.09
N SER A 114 10.00 0.35 -6.61
CA SER A 114 9.31 -0.68 -5.81
C SER A 114 9.44 -2.06 -6.45
N LYS A 115 10.67 -2.49 -6.74
CA LYS A 115 10.91 -3.78 -7.38
C LYS A 115 10.58 -4.94 -6.43
N GLY A 116 9.61 -5.76 -6.81
CA GLY A 116 9.15 -6.89 -6.02
C GLY A 116 7.87 -6.64 -5.22
N TRP A 117 7.39 -5.40 -5.22
CA TRP A 117 6.12 -5.05 -4.57
C TRP A 117 5.45 -3.87 -5.29
N THR A 118 4.14 -3.75 -5.09
CA THR A 118 3.35 -2.62 -5.56
C THR A 118 3.05 -1.71 -4.37
N HIS A 119 3.54 -0.47 -4.41
CA HIS A 119 3.23 0.53 -3.38
C HIS A 119 2.09 1.42 -3.84
N VAL A 120 0.99 1.41 -3.09
CA VAL A 120 -0.12 2.34 -3.28
C VAL A 120 -0.43 3.07 -1.97
N GLN A 121 -0.92 4.30 -2.11
CA GLN A 121 -1.30 5.13 -0.97
C GLN A 121 -2.61 5.86 -1.24
N ILE A 122 -3.32 6.20 -0.17
CA ILE A 122 -4.66 6.81 -0.25
C ILE A 122 -4.63 8.34 -0.23
N VAL A 123 -3.46 8.94 -0.20
CA VAL A 123 -3.26 10.39 -0.25
C VAL A 123 -2.30 10.74 -1.38
N PRO A 124 -2.45 11.94 -1.98
CA PRO A 124 -1.55 12.33 -3.06
C PRO A 124 -0.11 12.53 -2.58
N PRO A 125 0.88 12.26 -3.46
CA PRO A 125 2.27 12.65 -3.21
C PRO A 125 2.43 14.17 -3.35
N LYS A 126 3.61 14.69 -3.00
CA LYS A 126 3.93 16.11 -3.17
C LYS A 126 3.68 16.62 -4.58
N SER A 127 4.02 15.82 -5.59
CA SER A 127 3.83 16.20 -6.99
C SER A 127 2.37 16.23 -7.43
N GLY A 128 1.47 15.57 -6.69
CA GLY A 128 0.08 15.38 -7.06
C GLY A 128 -0.14 14.41 -8.22
N LYS A 129 0.93 13.84 -8.77
CA LYS A 129 0.84 12.92 -9.91
C LYS A 129 0.34 11.54 -9.47
N ARG A 130 -0.53 10.94 -10.28
CA ARG A 130 -1.11 9.62 -9.97
C ARG A 130 -0.05 8.54 -9.85
N VAL A 131 0.96 8.56 -10.70
CA VAL A 131 2.16 7.74 -10.61
C VAL A 131 3.32 8.67 -10.25
N PHE A 132 4.02 8.36 -9.17
CA PHE A 132 5.01 9.28 -8.61
C PHE A 132 6.33 8.60 -8.28
N TYR A 133 7.39 9.39 -8.25
CA TYR A 133 8.69 9.02 -7.71
C TYR A 133 8.78 9.53 -6.28
N PRO A 134 9.24 8.70 -5.33
CA PRO A 134 9.33 9.12 -3.92
C PRO A 134 10.39 10.17 -3.67
#